data_ef7e8e1fe52fefce39cae4ce9b247596
#
_entry.id   ef7e8e1fe52fefce39cae4ce9b247596
#
_cell.length_a   1.000
_cell.length_b   1.000
_cell.length_c   1.000
_cell.angle_alpha   90.00
_cell.angle_beta   90.00
_cell.angle_gamma   90.00
#
_symmetry.space_group_name_H-M   'P 1'
#
loop_
_entity.id
_entity.type
_entity.pdbx_description
1 polymer ?
#
loop_
_entity_poly.entity_id
_entity_poly.type
_entity_poly.pdbx_seq_one_letter_code
_entity_poly.pdbx_strand_id
1 'polypeptide(L)'
;NREVQDLAFELGVEANFSELQAIYDFDGETDVSHMQSVVTQMADILYPQLEEPKPTVIPVGPDQDPHMRLARDLAARTRYFGVTEAYASFEADPDERALIGEAYEALGGREKGGDEEPVRCAEAGEWIRENLEGSETRASAVEKLEAAGKEPLRPRVRFLDRNATDDAFEALIEAVEGEKRVYEAHVDAFDLSRAEAEELAREVEVEEGGFGFYPPSSIYHRFMTGLTGGKMSSSVPASHISLLDEPGEGYEKVKAAATGGRETAEEQREKGGRPDECPVYELYNYLLAADDDEFATRVYEECAGGERLCGDCKEQAATLMKEFLAEHQEKREEAEKLLAELDIDLDVDGSRRGIPGDEE
;
A
#
# COMPACT_ATOMS: atom_id res chain seq x y z
N ASN A 1 17.23 -7.91 12.62
CA ASN A 1 17.44 -8.93 11.61
C ASN A 1 18.49 -8.45 10.62
N ARG A 2 19.47 -9.31 10.29
CA ARG A 2 20.56 -8.96 9.37
C ARG A 2 20.06 -8.79 7.94
N GLU A 3 19.16 -9.66 7.52
CA GLU A 3 18.59 -9.64 6.17
C GLU A 3 17.81 -8.34 5.89
N VAL A 4 17.08 -7.82 6.87
CA VAL A 4 16.42 -6.50 6.75
C VAL A 4 17.46 -5.39 6.60
N GLN A 5 18.60 -5.47 7.30
CA GLN A 5 19.66 -4.48 7.17
C GLN A 5 20.34 -4.56 5.81
N ASP A 6 20.63 -5.77 5.32
CA ASP A 6 21.22 -5.97 4.01
C ASP A 6 20.24 -5.46 2.92
N LEU A 7 18.95 -5.79 3.03
CA LEU A 7 17.91 -5.26 2.12
C LEU A 7 17.80 -3.72 2.19
N ALA A 8 17.91 -3.13 3.40
CA ALA A 8 17.87 -1.68 3.54
C ALA A 8 19.06 -1.00 2.82
N PHE A 9 20.23 -1.62 2.79
CA PHE A 9 21.36 -1.09 2.01
C PHE A 9 21.09 -1.16 0.50
N GLU A 10 20.55 -2.26 0.00
CA GLU A 10 20.19 -2.40 -1.42
C GLU A 10 19.13 -1.38 -1.84
N LEU A 11 18.06 -1.24 -1.05
CA LEU A 11 17.03 -0.23 -1.30
C LEU A 11 17.57 1.20 -1.19
N GLY A 12 18.56 1.43 -0.34
CA GLY A 12 19.22 2.72 -0.17
C GLY A 12 19.97 3.20 -1.42
N VAL A 13 20.36 2.29 -2.32
CA VAL A 13 20.97 2.64 -3.62
C VAL A 13 19.94 3.29 -4.54
N GLU A 14 18.69 2.88 -4.45
CA GLU A 14 17.58 3.37 -5.26
C GLU A 14 16.93 4.66 -4.73
N ALA A 15 17.24 5.07 -3.49
CA ALA A 15 16.72 6.27 -2.85
C ALA A 15 17.77 7.40 -2.85
N ASN A 16 17.39 8.59 -3.24
CA ASN A 16 18.29 9.74 -3.18
C ASN A 16 17.86 10.77 -2.12
N PHE A 17 18.82 11.56 -1.62
CA PHE A 17 18.56 12.56 -0.56
C PHE A 17 17.48 13.56 -0.94
N SER A 18 17.45 14.03 -2.18
CA SER A 18 16.47 15.03 -2.62
C SER A 18 15.02 14.48 -2.56
N GLU A 19 14.85 13.19 -2.81
CA GLU A 19 13.56 12.50 -2.68
C GLU A 19 13.14 12.39 -1.22
N LEU A 20 14.05 11.93 -0.34
CA LEU A 20 13.80 11.85 1.09
C LEU A 20 13.53 13.23 1.68
N GLN A 21 14.24 14.27 1.24
CA GLN A 21 13.99 15.64 1.62
C GLN A 21 12.58 16.10 1.24
N ALA A 22 12.12 15.80 0.04
CA ALA A 22 10.80 16.20 -0.43
C ALA A 22 9.64 15.46 0.29
N ILE A 23 9.88 14.23 0.75
CA ILE A 23 8.86 13.40 1.42
C ILE A 23 8.81 13.66 2.93
N TYR A 24 9.97 13.87 3.57
CA TYR A 24 10.12 13.88 5.03
C TYR A 24 10.61 15.24 5.59
N ASP A 25 10.68 16.28 4.76
CA ASP A 25 11.21 17.58 5.12
C ASP A 25 12.65 17.54 5.68
N PHE A 26 13.46 16.56 5.25
CA PHE A 26 14.85 16.47 5.65
C PHE A 26 15.66 17.67 5.13
N ASP A 27 16.64 18.09 5.88
CA ASP A 27 17.52 19.20 5.54
C ASP A 27 19.01 18.86 5.76
N GLY A 28 19.88 19.86 5.65
CA GLY A 28 21.33 19.64 5.82
C GLY A 28 21.77 19.33 7.25
N GLU A 29 20.90 19.49 8.23
CA GLU A 29 21.14 19.18 9.64
C GLU A 29 20.56 17.80 10.04
N THR A 30 19.84 17.14 9.10
CA THR A 30 19.23 15.83 9.36
C THR A 30 20.29 14.74 9.49
N ASP A 31 20.25 14.02 10.59
CA ASP A 31 21.16 12.93 10.88
C ASP A 31 21.02 11.76 9.90
N VAL A 32 22.14 11.13 9.58
CA VAL A 32 22.16 9.91 8.73
C VAL A 32 21.29 8.80 9.32
N SER A 33 21.16 8.74 10.66
CA SER A 33 20.31 7.76 11.33
C SER A 33 18.83 7.92 10.99
N HIS A 34 18.35 9.16 10.81
CA HIS A 34 16.98 9.41 10.36
C HIS A 34 16.76 8.92 8.92
N MET A 35 17.70 9.19 8.02
CA MET A 35 17.64 8.69 6.64
C MET A 35 17.67 7.15 6.62
N GLN A 36 18.57 6.55 7.40
CA GLN A 36 18.67 5.10 7.51
C GLN A 36 17.40 4.47 8.09
N SER A 37 16.73 5.13 9.04
CA SER A 37 15.48 4.61 9.62
C SER A 37 14.37 4.52 8.58
N VAL A 38 14.28 5.51 7.67
CA VAL A 38 13.31 5.47 6.57
C VAL A 38 13.57 4.29 5.65
N VAL A 39 14.81 4.11 5.20
CA VAL A 39 15.16 3.01 4.29
C VAL A 39 14.99 1.64 4.98
N THR A 40 15.31 1.56 6.28
CA THR A 40 15.06 0.35 7.07
C THR A 40 13.57 0.03 7.16
N GLN A 41 12.71 1.04 7.31
CA GLN A 41 11.26 0.83 7.28
C GLN A 41 10.76 0.34 5.91
N MET A 42 11.36 0.80 4.80
CA MET A 42 11.05 0.26 3.48
C MET A 42 11.44 -1.22 3.38
N ALA A 43 12.61 -1.57 3.94
CA ALA A 43 13.05 -2.95 4.00
C ALA A 43 12.10 -3.81 4.84
N ASP A 44 11.63 -3.34 6.00
CA ASP A 44 10.64 -4.04 6.82
C ASP A 44 9.33 -4.29 6.06
N ILE A 45 8.87 -3.33 5.27
CA ILE A 45 7.65 -3.44 4.45
C ILE A 45 7.82 -4.50 3.33
N LEU A 46 8.99 -4.58 2.71
CA LEU A 46 9.27 -5.48 1.59
C LEU A 46 9.82 -6.85 2.04
N TYR A 47 10.35 -6.95 3.26
CA TYR A 47 10.95 -8.16 3.81
C TYR A 47 10.09 -9.43 3.69
N PRO A 48 8.74 -9.39 3.88
CA PRO A 48 7.90 -10.58 3.71
C PRO A 48 7.93 -11.19 2.31
N GLN A 49 8.49 -10.48 1.31
CA GLN A 49 8.61 -10.92 -0.09
C GLN A 49 10.03 -11.40 -0.44
N LEU A 50 10.97 -11.37 0.52
CA LEU A 50 12.38 -11.63 0.23
C LEU A 50 12.65 -13.10 -0.15
N GLU A 51 11.97 -14.04 0.50
CA GLU A 51 12.10 -15.46 0.17
C GLU A 51 11.28 -15.85 -1.07
N GLU A 52 10.09 -15.26 -1.20
CA GLU A 52 9.16 -15.52 -2.29
C GLU A 52 8.35 -14.26 -2.58
N PRO A 53 8.48 -13.67 -3.78
CA PRO A 53 7.68 -12.53 -4.16
C PRO A 53 6.19 -12.84 -4.13
N LYS A 54 5.42 -12.04 -3.40
CA LYS A 54 3.97 -12.21 -3.27
C LYS A 54 3.28 -10.90 -2.97
N PRO A 55 2.01 -10.75 -3.39
CA PRO A 55 1.21 -9.59 -3.02
C PRO A 55 1.15 -9.44 -1.49
N THR A 56 1.55 -8.28 -0.99
CA THR A 56 1.60 -7.97 0.44
C THR A 56 0.66 -6.82 0.75
N VAL A 57 -0.11 -6.93 1.83
CA VAL A 57 -1.03 -5.90 2.32
C VAL A 57 -0.58 -5.44 3.70
N ILE A 58 -0.31 -4.15 3.83
CA ILE A 58 0.18 -3.54 5.08
C ILE A 58 -0.94 -2.70 5.70
N PRO A 59 -1.44 -3.05 6.90
CA PRO A 59 -2.37 -2.21 7.64
C PRO A 59 -1.60 -1.04 8.28
N VAL A 60 -1.99 0.19 7.93
CA VAL A 60 -1.29 1.41 8.36
C VAL A 60 -2.24 2.54 8.71
N GLY A 61 -1.77 3.49 9.52
CA GLY A 61 -2.43 4.78 9.69
C GLY A 61 -2.21 5.69 8.47
N PRO A 62 -3.06 6.71 8.26
CA PRO A 62 -2.92 7.65 7.14
C PRO A 62 -1.60 8.44 7.14
N ASP A 63 -0.96 8.59 8.30
CA ASP A 63 0.37 9.21 8.45
C ASP A 63 1.50 8.39 7.82
N GLN A 64 1.26 7.09 7.58
CA GLN A 64 2.23 6.20 6.94
C GLN A 64 2.12 6.19 5.39
N ASP A 65 1.19 6.96 4.80
CA ASP A 65 1.04 7.02 3.34
C ASP A 65 2.32 7.41 2.59
N PRO A 66 3.13 8.39 3.05
CA PRO A 66 4.41 8.71 2.41
C PRO A 66 5.37 7.51 2.38
N HIS A 67 5.44 6.74 3.46
CA HIS A 67 6.25 5.53 3.53
C HIS A 67 5.76 4.45 2.57
N MET A 68 4.45 4.25 2.48
CA MET A 68 3.85 3.28 1.55
C MET A 68 4.10 3.64 0.08
N ARG A 69 4.09 4.94 -0.25
CA ARG A 69 4.42 5.41 -1.61
C ARG A 69 5.88 5.14 -1.93
N LEU A 70 6.79 5.52 -1.04
CA LEU A 70 8.22 5.26 -1.23
C LEU A 70 8.51 3.76 -1.37
N ALA A 71 7.90 2.91 -0.54
CA ALA A 71 8.07 1.46 -0.64
C ALA A 71 7.63 0.90 -2.00
N ARG A 72 6.52 1.40 -2.56
CA ARG A 72 6.04 1.03 -3.92
C ARG A 72 7.02 1.47 -5.00
N ASP A 73 7.54 2.70 -4.87
CA ASP A 73 8.48 3.26 -5.84
C ASP A 73 9.80 2.47 -5.81
N LEU A 74 10.33 2.15 -4.62
CA LEU A 74 11.54 1.35 -4.48
C LEU A 74 11.34 -0.08 -5.00
N ALA A 75 10.22 -0.73 -4.66
CA ALA A 75 9.88 -2.04 -5.19
C ALA A 75 9.81 -2.05 -6.73
N ALA A 76 9.38 -0.95 -7.35
CA ALA A 76 9.34 -0.82 -8.81
C ALA A 76 10.71 -0.54 -9.42
N ARG A 77 11.59 0.19 -8.71
CA ARG A 77 12.95 0.54 -9.20
C ARG A 77 13.92 -0.63 -9.14
N THR A 78 13.78 -1.51 -8.17
CA THR A 78 14.61 -2.71 -8.04
C THR A 78 14.30 -3.78 -9.08
N ARG A 79 13.24 -3.64 -9.89
CA ARG A 79 12.87 -4.58 -10.93
C ARG A 79 13.86 -4.57 -12.08
N TYR A 80 14.24 -5.76 -12.55
CA TYR A 80 15.04 -5.94 -13.76
C TYR A 80 14.23 -5.60 -15.00
N PHE A 81 12.95 -5.99 -15.00
CA PHE A 81 12.06 -5.82 -16.15
C PHE A 81 10.83 -4.99 -15.84
N GLY A 82 10.49 -4.08 -16.75
CA GLY A 82 9.20 -3.43 -16.77
C GLY A 82 8.28 -4.11 -17.78
N VAL A 83 7.04 -4.42 -17.38
CA VAL A 83 6.07 -5.04 -18.28
C VAL A 83 5.01 -4.02 -18.68
N THR A 84 4.85 -3.82 -19.97
CA THR A 84 3.84 -2.91 -20.52
C THR A 84 3.08 -3.56 -21.67
N GLU A 85 1.82 -3.19 -21.87
CA GLU A 85 1.12 -3.49 -23.10
C GLU A 85 1.62 -2.53 -24.18
N ALA A 86 2.01 -3.08 -25.32
CA ALA A 86 2.45 -2.31 -26.46
C ALA A 86 1.54 -2.57 -27.65
N TYR A 87 1.13 -1.50 -28.28
CA TYR A 87 0.38 -1.53 -29.52
C TYR A 87 1.22 -0.87 -30.61
N ALA A 88 1.02 -1.22 -31.87
CA ALA A 88 1.59 -0.44 -32.94
C ALA A 88 1.04 0.99 -32.83
N SER A 89 1.93 1.95 -32.60
CA SER A 89 1.57 3.37 -32.57
C SER A 89 1.98 4.03 -33.85
N PHE A 90 1.11 4.89 -34.36
CA PHE A 90 1.41 5.80 -35.45
C PHE A 90 0.96 7.20 -35.03
N GLU A 91 1.64 8.21 -35.52
CA GLU A 91 1.24 9.60 -35.28
C GLU A 91 -0.05 9.90 -36.06
N ALA A 92 -1.10 10.30 -35.36
CA ALA A 92 -2.37 10.72 -35.89
C ALA A 92 -2.85 11.96 -35.14
N ASP A 93 -3.45 12.92 -35.85
CA ASP A 93 -4.12 14.04 -35.21
C ASP A 93 -5.44 13.60 -34.55
N PRO A 94 -6.12 14.46 -33.75
CA PRO A 94 -7.35 14.09 -33.06
C PRO A 94 -8.48 13.59 -33.97
N ASP A 95 -8.64 14.18 -35.14
CA ASP A 95 -9.69 13.84 -36.07
C ASP A 95 -9.40 12.51 -36.77
N GLU A 96 -8.16 12.28 -37.15
CA GLU A 96 -7.69 10.98 -37.68
C GLU A 96 -7.85 9.86 -36.64
N ARG A 97 -7.53 10.11 -35.37
CA ARG A 97 -7.72 9.14 -34.28
C ARG A 97 -9.18 8.75 -34.07
N ALA A 98 -10.10 9.73 -34.18
CA ALA A 98 -11.52 9.47 -34.07
C ALA A 98 -11.98 8.53 -35.19
N LEU A 99 -11.60 8.80 -36.47
CA LEU A 99 -11.93 7.95 -37.61
C LEU A 99 -11.36 6.54 -37.51
N ILE A 100 -10.12 6.43 -37.05
CA ILE A 100 -9.46 5.12 -36.83
C ILE A 100 -10.18 4.35 -35.73
N GLY A 101 -10.59 5.03 -34.65
CA GLY A 101 -11.36 4.47 -33.55
C GLY A 101 -12.72 3.92 -34.04
N GLU A 102 -13.47 4.69 -34.82
CA GLU A 102 -14.74 4.26 -35.41
C GLU A 102 -14.57 3.02 -36.30
N ALA A 103 -13.50 2.97 -37.11
CA ALA A 103 -13.22 1.82 -37.94
C ALA A 103 -12.95 0.55 -37.13
N TYR A 104 -12.14 0.68 -36.05
CA TYR A 104 -11.85 -0.45 -35.18
C TYR A 104 -13.08 -0.96 -34.43
N GLU A 105 -13.91 -0.06 -33.90
CA GLU A 105 -15.17 -0.44 -33.24
C GLU A 105 -16.10 -1.16 -34.18
N ALA A 106 -16.28 -0.66 -35.44
CA ALA A 106 -17.14 -1.25 -36.42
C ALA A 106 -16.68 -2.64 -36.90
N LEU A 107 -15.40 -2.90 -36.88
CA LEU A 107 -14.78 -4.17 -37.26
C LEU A 107 -14.62 -5.16 -36.09
N GLY A 108 -15.28 -4.89 -34.93
CA GLY A 108 -15.15 -5.73 -33.75
C GLY A 108 -13.81 -5.54 -33.00
N GLY A 109 -13.15 -4.43 -33.27
CA GLY A 109 -11.92 -4.03 -32.56
C GLY A 109 -12.20 -3.79 -31.08
N ARG A 110 -11.28 -4.20 -30.24
CA ARG A 110 -11.45 -4.42 -28.83
C ARG A 110 -11.69 -3.18 -27.98
N GLU A 111 -12.63 -3.29 -27.06
CA GLU A 111 -12.46 -2.79 -25.70
C GLU A 111 -11.29 -3.53 -25.03
N LYS A 112 -10.48 -2.81 -24.27
CA LYS A 112 -9.38 -3.40 -23.47
C LYS A 112 -9.87 -4.64 -22.71
N GLY A 113 -9.37 -5.81 -23.07
CA GLY A 113 -9.59 -7.04 -22.29
C GLY A 113 -10.40 -8.18 -22.92
N GLY A 114 -10.68 -8.18 -24.23
CA GLY A 114 -11.40 -9.29 -24.91
C GLY A 114 -10.47 -10.29 -25.63
N ASP A 115 -10.95 -11.54 -25.88
CA ASP A 115 -10.20 -12.65 -26.52
C ASP A 115 -10.33 -12.71 -28.07
N GLU A 116 -10.71 -11.61 -28.73
CA GLU A 116 -10.96 -11.61 -30.18
C GLU A 116 -9.72 -11.21 -30.98
N GLU A 117 -9.56 -11.74 -32.19
CA GLU A 117 -8.41 -11.46 -33.04
C GLU A 117 -8.30 -9.97 -33.40
N PRO A 118 -7.09 -9.39 -33.40
CA PRO A 118 -6.88 -7.98 -33.69
C PRO A 118 -7.21 -7.63 -35.14
N VAL A 119 -7.92 -6.52 -35.33
CA VAL A 119 -8.26 -5.98 -36.66
C VAL A 119 -6.97 -5.48 -37.32
N ARG A 120 -6.80 -5.82 -38.61
CA ARG A 120 -5.67 -5.37 -39.39
C ARG A 120 -5.79 -3.90 -39.77
N CYS A 121 -4.69 -3.17 -39.79
CA CYS A 121 -4.68 -1.78 -40.25
C CYS A 121 -5.21 -1.63 -41.66
N ALA A 122 -4.95 -2.61 -42.55
CA ALA A 122 -5.48 -2.64 -43.89
C ALA A 122 -7.01 -2.73 -43.93
N GLU A 123 -7.62 -3.56 -43.06
CA GLU A 123 -9.08 -3.71 -42.95
C GLU A 123 -9.74 -2.44 -42.41
N ALA A 124 -9.12 -1.79 -41.41
CA ALA A 124 -9.58 -0.51 -40.93
C ALA A 124 -9.48 0.60 -42.00
N GLY A 125 -8.41 0.62 -42.79
CA GLY A 125 -8.24 1.53 -43.91
C GLY A 125 -9.26 1.30 -45.03
N GLU A 126 -9.60 0.03 -45.34
CA GLU A 126 -10.61 -0.35 -46.31
C GLU A 126 -12.01 0.04 -45.85
N TRP A 127 -12.35 -0.23 -44.59
CA TRP A 127 -13.61 0.19 -43.99
C TRP A 127 -13.78 1.73 -44.01
N ILE A 128 -12.73 2.51 -43.70
CA ILE A 128 -12.76 3.97 -43.79
C ILE A 128 -13.02 4.42 -45.21
N ARG A 129 -12.42 3.79 -46.23
CA ARG A 129 -12.66 4.12 -47.63
C ARG A 129 -14.11 3.84 -48.09
N GLU A 130 -14.66 2.73 -47.63
CA GLU A 130 -15.98 2.26 -48.06
C GLU A 130 -17.14 2.99 -47.37
N ASN A 131 -16.98 3.31 -46.09
CA ASN A 131 -18.09 3.79 -45.27
C ASN A 131 -18.14 5.29 -45.08
N LEU A 132 -17.07 5.97 -45.45
CA LEU A 132 -16.98 7.39 -45.20
C LEU A 132 -16.65 8.14 -46.52
N GLU A 133 -17.38 9.19 -46.93
CA GLU A 133 -17.09 9.99 -48.13
C GLU A 133 -16.20 11.22 -47.85
N GLY A 134 -15.24 11.41 -48.70
CA GLY A 134 -14.37 12.56 -49.04
C GLY A 134 -14.03 13.63 -48.02
N SER A 135 -12.91 13.48 -47.23
CA SER A 135 -12.17 14.57 -46.63
C SER A 135 -10.65 14.30 -46.66
N GLU A 136 -9.82 15.36 -46.59
CA GLU A 136 -8.36 15.21 -46.52
C GLU A 136 -7.93 14.42 -45.28
N THR A 137 -8.58 14.63 -44.14
CA THR A 137 -8.34 13.91 -42.88
C THR A 137 -8.50 12.38 -43.08
N ARG A 138 -9.45 11.98 -43.88
CA ARG A 138 -9.72 10.56 -44.17
C ARG A 138 -8.63 9.93 -45.01
N ALA A 139 -8.20 10.63 -46.05
CA ALA A 139 -7.12 10.19 -46.90
C ALA A 139 -5.84 10.04 -46.12
N SER A 140 -5.56 11.01 -45.22
CA SER A 140 -4.42 10.99 -44.34
C SER A 140 -4.49 9.83 -43.31
N ALA A 141 -5.66 9.61 -42.69
CA ALA A 141 -5.85 8.49 -41.75
C ALA A 141 -5.62 7.13 -42.45
N VAL A 142 -6.12 6.95 -43.65
CA VAL A 142 -5.90 5.73 -44.46
C VAL A 142 -4.43 5.56 -44.82
N GLU A 143 -3.75 6.63 -45.26
CA GLU A 143 -2.31 6.62 -45.59
C GLU A 143 -1.48 6.22 -44.34
N LYS A 144 -1.82 6.72 -43.16
CA LYS A 144 -1.15 6.36 -41.91
C LYS A 144 -1.40 4.91 -41.51
N LEU A 145 -2.61 4.39 -41.68
CA LEU A 145 -2.90 2.97 -41.46
C LEU A 145 -2.12 2.08 -42.43
N GLU A 146 -2.03 2.48 -43.67
CA GLU A 146 -1.21 1.77 -44.69
C GLU A 146 0.29 1.83 -44.36
N ALA A 147 0.79 2.97 -43.89
CA ALA A 147 2.17 3.14 -43.47
C ALA A 147 2.48 2.40 -42.17
N ALA A 148 1.53 2.32 -41.25
CA ALA A 148 1.70 1.64 -39.95
C ALA A 148 1.77 0.12 -40.07
N GLY A 149 1.38 -0.44 -41.24
CA GLY A 149 1.72 -1.80 -41.39
C GLY A 149 0.91 -2.72 -42.21
N LYS A 150 1.63 -3.54 -42.90
CA LYS A 150 1.17 -4.78 -43.52
C LYS A 150 0.87 -5.87 -42.49
N GLU A 151 1.16 -5.62 -41.19
CA GLU A 151 0.92 -6.55 -40.09
C GLU A 151 -0.31 -6.14 -39.28
N PRO A 152 -1.08 -7.11 -38.77
CA PRO A 152 -2.20 -6.82 -37.88
C PRO A 152 -1.70 -6.03 -36.66
N LEU A 153 -2.52 -5.10 -36.14
CA LEU A 153 -2.30 -4.49 -34.80
C LEU A 153 -2.54 -5.59 -33.77
N ARG A 154 -1.53 -6.41 -33.59
CA ARG A 154 -1.57 -7.50 -32.63
C ARG A 154 -1.19 -6.94 -31.28
N PRO A 155 -2.06 -7.08 -30.26
CA PRO A 155 -1.65 -6.74 -28.90
C PRO A 155 -0.42 -7.57 -28.55
N ARG A 156 0.55 -6.92 -27.94
CA ARG A 156 1.75 -7.56 -27.47
C ARG A 156 2.10 -7.03 -26.09
N VAL A 157 2.70 -7.86 -25.31
CA VAL A 157 3.32 -7.47 -24.05
C VAL A 157 4.79 -7.19 -24.33
N ARG A 158 5.29 -6.11 -23.78
CA ARG A 158 6.68 -5.70 -23.90
C ARG A 158 7.36 -5.79 -22.53
N PHE A 159 8.42 -6.57 -22.49
CA PHE A 159 9.39 -6.60 -21.40
C PHE A 159 10.47 -5.57 -21.69
N LEU A 160 10.50 -4.51 -20.90
CA LEU A 160 11.51 -3.46 -21.00
C LEU A 160 12.67 -3.81 -20.08
N ASP A 161 13.88 -3.89 -20.58
CA ASP A 161 15.06 -3.92 -19.75
C ASP A 161 15.19 -2.60 -19.00
N ARG A 162 15.29 -2.67 -17.67
CA ARG A 162 15.52 -1.52 -16.78
C ARG A 162 16.88 -1.61 -16.11
N ASN A 163 17.17 -2.74 -15.49
CA ASN A 163 18.37 -2.98 -14.70
C ASN A 163 18.81 -4.45 -14.77
N ALA A 164 18.40 -5.18 -15.80
CA ALA A 164 18.75 -6.58 -15.93
C ALA A 164 20.27 -6.75 -16.17
N THR A 165 20.82 -7.82 -15.65
CA THR A 165 22.12 -8.31 -16.09
C THR A 165 21.98 -8.92 -17.48
N ASP A 166 23.10 -9.07 -18.20
CA ASP A 166 23.09 -9.75 -19.51
C ASP A 166 22.53 -11.17 -19.39
N ASP A 167 22.89 -11.90 -18.32
CA ASP A 167 22.40 -13.24 -18.03
C ASP A 167 20.88 -13.26 -17.79
N ALA A 168 20.37 -12.30 -17.00
CA ALA A 168 18.93 -12.19 -16.74
C ALA A 168 18.13 -11.83 -18.01
N PHE A 169 18.69 -10.99 -18.87
CA PHE A 169 18.03 -10.66 -20.13
C PHE A 169 18.02 -11.86 -21.10
N GLU A 170 19.12 -12.64 -21.17
CA GLU A 170 19.15 -13.89 -21.94
C GLU A 170 18.17 -14.92 -21.36
N ALA A 171 18.10 -15.08 -20.03
CA ALA A 171 17.15 -15.98 -19.39
C ALA A 171 15.69 -15.58 -19.69
N LEU A 172 15.36 -14.27 -19.68
CA LEU A 172 14.05 -13.80 -20.09
C LEU A 172 13.73 -14.18 -21.55
N ILE A 173 14.69 -14.00 -22.46
CA ILE A 173 14.51 -14.38 -23.85
C ILE A 173 14.21 -15.88 -23.98
N GLU A 174 14.89 -16.72 -23.22
CA GLU A 174 14.66 -18.16 -23.24
C GLU A 174 13.30 -18.54 -22.63
N ALA A 175 12.92 -17.90 -21.53
CA ALA A 175 11.67 -18.18 -20.79
C ALA A 175 10.39 -17.75 -21.56
N VAL A 176 10.46 -16.71 -22.39
CA VAL A 176 9.33 -16.29 -23.20
C VAL A 176 9.05 -17.35 -24.28
N GLU A 177 7.94 -18.07 -24.13
CA GLU A 177 7.47 -19.05 -25.13
C GLU A 177 6.66 -18.38 -26.24
N GLY A 178 6.47 -19.09 -27.34
CA GLY A 178 5.66 -18.62 -28.47
C GLY A 178 6.33 -17.60 -29.38
N GLU A 179 5.50 -16.78 -30.05
CA GLU A 179 5.99 -15.74 -30.95
C GLU A 179 6.57 -14.56 -30.17
N LYS A 180 7.82 -14.23 -30.43
CA LYS A 180 8.52 -13.10 -29.78
C LYS A 180 9.40 -12.34 -30.75
N ARG A 181 9.66 -11.07 -30.45
CA ARG A 181 10.65 -10.25 -31.14
C ARG A 181 11.63 -9.69 -30.12
N VAL A 182 12.89 -9.95 -30.32
CA VAL A 182 13.97 -9.51 -29.44
C VAL A 182 14.63 -8.27 -30.02
N TYR A 183 14.79 -7.26 -29.17
CA TYR A 183 15.49 -6.01 -29.45
C TYR A 183 16.60 -5.81 -28.42
N GLU A 184 17.43 -4.80 -28.61
CA GLU A 184 18.59 -4.53 -27.73
C GLU A 184 18.17 -4.28 -26.24
N ALA A 185 17.04 -3.60 -26.01
CA ALA A 185 16.59 -3.19 -24.68
C ALA A 185 15.16 -3.65 -24.34
N HIS A 186 14.59 -4.55 -25.12
CA HIS A 186 13.25 -5.09 -24.81
C HIS A 186 12.95 -6.35 -25.61
N VAL A 187 11.97 -7.12 -25.10
CA VAL A 187 11.38 -8.27 -25.79
C VAL A 187 9.88 -8.03 -25.93
N ASP A 188 9.37 -8.18 -27.15
CA ASP A 188 7.92 -8.19 -27.43
C ASP A 188 7.44 -9.64 -27.49
N ALA A 189 6.44 -10.01 -26.70
CA ALA A 189 5.77 -11.30 -26.71
C ALA A 189 4.32 -11.13 -27.18
N PHE A 190 3.82 -12.02 -28.04
CA PHE A 190 2.52 -11.89 -28.69
C PHE A 190 1.45 -12.82 -28.13
N ASP A 191 1.85 -13.86 -27.41
CA ASP A 191 0.95 -14.92 -26.94
C ASP A 191 0.79 -14.93 -25.40
N LEU A 192 1.24 -13.85 -24.71
CA LEU A 192 1.12 -13.67 -23.27
C LEU A 192 0.14 -12.54 -22.93
N SER A 193 -0.66 -12.75 -21.91
CA SER A 193 -1.33 -11.65 -21.22
C SER A 193 -0.35 -10.84 -20.39
N ARG A 194 -0.72 -9.63 -19.99
CA ARG A 194 0.10 -8.80 -19.12
C ARG A 194 0.35 -9.48 -17.76
N ALA A 195 -0.63 -10.18 -17.21
CA ALA A 195 -0.51 -10.85 -15.92
C ALA A 195 0.53 -11.99 -15.98
N GLU A 196 0.44 -12.85 -17.00
CA GLU A 196 1.42 -13.92 -17.25
C GLU A 196 2.82 -13.37 -17.48
N ALA A 197 2.96 -12.27 -18.22
CA ALA A 197 4.24 -11.63 -18.45
C ALA A 197 4.83 -11.00 -17.18
N GLU A 198 4.00 -10.42 -16.32
CA GLU A 198 4.44 -9.89 -15.02
C GLU A 198 4.91 -11.00 -14.07
N GLU A 199 4.27 -12.16 -14.11
CA GLU A 199 4.65 -13.35 -13.33
C GLU A 199 5.97 -13.92 -13.87
N LEU A 200 6.04 -14.17 -15.17
CA LEU A 200 7.25 -14.65 -15.85
C LEU A 200 8.46 -13.75 -15.58
N ALA A 201 8.28 -12.43 -15.67
CA ALA A 201 9.36 -11.49 -15.39
C ALA A 201 9.88 -11.62 -13.94
N ARG A 202 8.98 -11.85 -12.97
CA ARG A 202 9.38 -12.03 -11.56
C ARG A 202 10.10 -13.36 -11.33
N GLU A 203 9.61 -14.43 -11.95
CA GLU A 203 10.28 -15.73 -11.86
C GLU A 203 11.71 -15.65 -12.36
N VAL A 204 11.93 -15.10 -13.55
CA VAL A 204 13.28 -14.90 -14.12
C VAL A 204 14.11 -13.98 -13.23
N GLU A 205 13.57 -12.86 -12.75
CA GLU A 205 14.28 -11.94 -11.86
C GLU A 205 14.80 -12.67 -10.61
N VAL A 206 13.97 -13.49 -9.97
CA VAL A 206 14.34 -14.21 -8.74
C VAL A 206 15.39 -15.30 -9.03
N GLU A 207 15.24 -16.03 -10.11
CA GLU A 207 16.21 -17.05 -10.53
C GLU A 207 17.58 -16.45 -10.82
N GLU A 208 17.62 -15.23 -11.36
CA GLU A 208 18.84 -14.50 -11.69
C GLU A 208 19.32 -13.54 -10.57
N GLY A 209 18.79 -13.71 -9.34
CA GLY A 209 19.26 -13.03 -8.13
C GLY A 209 18.66 -11.63 -7.89
N GLY A 210 17.64 -11.27 -8.62
CA GLY A 210 16.81 -10.07 -8.36
C GLY A 210 15.74 -10.33 -7.32
N PHE A 211 15.02 -9.26 -6.93
CA PHE A 211 14.01 -9.36 -5.86
C PHE A 211 12.60 -9.74 -6.36
N GLY A 212 12.24 -9.38 -7.58
CA GLY A 212 10.91 -9.64 -8.13
C GLY A 212 9.74 -9.01 -7.35
N PHE A 213 9.97 -7.98 -6.54
CA PHE A 213 8.97 -7.42 -5.62
C PHE A 213 7.66 -7.01 -6.28
N TYR A 214 6.56 -7.33 -5.60
CA TYR A 214 5.26 -6.70 -5.84
C TYR A 214 5.18 -5.37 -5.09
N PRO A 215 4.67 -4.29 -5.70
CA PRO A 215 4.38 -3.08 -4.97
C PRO A 215 3.38 -3.37 -3.83
N PRO A 216 3.73 -3.04 -2.57
CA PRO A 216 2.86 -3.36 -1.44
C PRO A 216 1.57 -2.55 -1.49
N SER A 217 0.45 -3.20 -1.17
CA SER A 217 -0.83 -2.55 -0.95
C SER A 217 -0.98 -2.10 0.49
N SER A 218 -1.90 -1.17 0.76
CA SER A 218 -2.17 -0.69 2.12
C SER A 218 -3.66 -0.69 2.42
N ILE A 219 -3.98 -1.02 3.66
CA ILE A 219 -5.30 -0.81 4.24
C ILE A 219 -5.14 0.27 5.30
N TYR A 220 -5.81 1.41 5.11
CA TYR A 220 -5.74 2.52 6.03
C TYR A 220 -6.81 2.38 7.10
N HIS A 221 -6.40 2.32 8.36
CA HIS A 221 -7.31 2.40 9.49
C HIS A 221 -7.46 3.85 9.95
N ARG A 222 -8.59 4.16 10.57
CA ARG A 222 -8.85 5.47 11.17
C ARG A 222 -7.93 5.67 12.38
N PHE A 223 -7.44 6.89 12.60
CA PHE A 223 -6.76 7.22 13.84
C PHE A 223 -7.66 7.06 15.03
N MET A 224 -7.14 6.45 16.10
CA MET A 224 -7.80 6.54 17.40
C MET A 224 -7.66 7.96 17.96
N THR A 225 -8.74 8.47 18.48
CA THR A 225 -8.75 9.73 19.21
C THR A 225 -8.07 9.55 20.56
N GLY A 226 -7.16 10.44 20.93
CA GLY A 226 -6.58 10.43 22.27
C GLY A 226 -7.66 10.68 23.36
N LEU A 227 -7.46 10.13 24.54
CA LEU A 227 -8.40 10.25 25.65
C LEU A 227 -8.77 11.70 26.02
N THR A 228 -7.90 12.64 25.68
CA THR A 228 -8.11 14.09 25.88
C THR A 228 -8.97 14.74 24.77
N GLY A 229 -9.42 13.98 23.77
CA GLY A 229 -10.27 14.47 22.68
C GLY A 229 -9.52 15.04 21.47
N GLY A 230 -8.21 14.83 21.39
CA GLY A 230 -7.37 15.24 20.26
C GLY A 230 -6.54 14.09 19.71
N LYS A 231 -5.48 14.40 18.95
CA LYS A 231 -4.52 13.41 18.49
C LYS A 231 -3.87 12.71 19.70
N MET A 232 -3.80 11.39 19.68
CA MET A 232 -3.01 10.63 20.64
C MET A 232 -1.52 10.96 20.44
N SER A 233 -0.80 11.21 21.53
CA SER A 233 0.62 11.59 21.49
C SER A 233 1.39 11.01 22.66
N SER A 234 2.54 10.41 22.39
CA SER A 234 3.45 9.89 23.44
C SER A 234 3.96 10.97 24.38
N SER A 235 4.08 12.22 23.91
CA SER A 235 4.48 13.37 24.73
C SER A 235 3.37 13.89 25.68
N VAL A 236 2.14 13.38 25.55
CA VAL A 236 1.00 13.76 26.39
C VAL A 236 0.48 12.51 27.10
N PRO A 237 1.01 12.14 28.29
CA PRO A 237 0.65 10.89 29.00
C PRO A 237 -0.85 10.71 29.25
N ALA A 238 -1.62 11.81 29.43
CA ALA A 238 -3.05 11.77 29.60
C ALA A 238 -3.83 11.41 28.31
N SER A 239 -3.19 11.46 27.14
CA SER A 239 -3.87 11.17 25.86
C SER A 239 -3.94 9.69 25.51
N HIS A 240 -3.18 8.83 26.20
CA HIS A 240 -3.07 7.41 25.91
C HIS A 240 -2.96 6.57 27.17
N ILE A 241 -3.15 5.26 27.01
CA ILE A 241 -2.93 4.26 28.05
C ILE A 241 -1.75 3.41 27.61
N SER A 242 -0.74 3.31 28.46
CA SER A 242 0.37 2.38 28.25
C SER A 242 -0.02 1.01 28.76
N LEU A 243 0.43 -0.05 28.08
CA LEU A 243 0.29 -1.43 28.56
C LEU A 243 1.08 -1.68 29.86
N LEU A 244 1.98 -0.73 30.20
CA LEU A 244 2.76 -0.71 31.45
C LEU A 244 2.14 0.15 32.56
N ASP A 245 1.05 0.87 32.28
CA ASP A 245 0.34 1.62 33.31
C ASP A 245 -0.22 0.66 34.36
N GLU A 246 -0.14 1.04 35.63
CA GLU A 246 -0.84 0.29 36.67
C GLU A 246 -2.34 0.20 36.36
N PRO A 247 -2.99 -0.96 36.60
CA PRO A 247 -4.41 -1.13 36.28
C PRO A 247 -5.33 -0.04 36.85
N GLY A 248 -5.00 0.48 38.03
CA GLY A 248 -5.70 1.61 38.65
C GLY A 248 -5.49 2.93 37.91
N GLU A 249 -4.29 3.15 37.35
CA GLU A 249 -4.00 4.34 36.56
C GLU A 249 -4.74 4.33 35.23
N GLY A 250 -4.79 3.18 34.53
CA GLY A 250 -5.58 3.01 33.32
C GLY A 250 -7.07 3.28 33.57
N TYR A 251 -7.61 2.81 34.70
CA TYR A 251 -8.97 3.12 35.12
C TYR A 251 -9.20 4.64 35.26
N GLU A 252 -8.33 5.35 35.97
CA GLU A 252 -8.48 6.81 36.20
C GLU A 252 -8.34 7.59 34.87
N LYS A 253 -7.47 7.18 33.97
CA LYS A 253 -7.32 7.80 32.63
C LYS A 253 -8.63 7.69 31.83
N VAL A 254 -9.29 6.53 31.82
CA VAL A 254 -10.58 6.35 31.15
C VAL A 254 -11.69 7.18 31.83
N LYS A 255 -11.70 7.24 33.16
CA LYS A 255 -12.65 8.08 33.91
C LYS A 255 -12.50 9.57 33.59
N ALA A 256 -11.28 10.02 33.34
CA ALA A 256 -10.98 11.40 32.99
C ALA A 256 -11.17 11.71 31.51
N ALA A 257 -11.31 10.70 30.63
CA ALA A 257 -11.34 10.86 29.19
C ALA A 257 -12.46 11.82 28.71
N ALA A 258 -12.19 12.50 27.60
CA ALA A 258 -13.21 13.23 26.86
C ALA A 258 -14.33 12.30 26.35
N THR A 259 -15.49 12.83 26.07
CA THR A 259 -16.62 12.04 25.54
C THR A 259 -17.38 12.79 24.46
N GLY A 260 -18.07 12.07 23.59
CA GLY A 260 -19.05 12.60 22.63
C GLY A 260 -20.42 12.91 23.26
N GLY A 261 -20.51 13.08 24.60
CA GLY A 261 -21.74 13.37 25.30
C GLY A 261 -22.25 14.80 25.08
N ARG A 262 -23.47 15.05 25.57
CA ARG A 262 -24.08 16.38 25.61
C ARG A 262 -23.72 17.08 26.93
N GLU A 263 -24.00 18.38 26.99
CA GLU A 263 -23.67 19.20 28.17
C GLU A 263 -24.42 18.75 29.45
N THR A 264 -25.65 18.25 29.28
CA THR A 264 -26.47 17.75 30.38
C THR A 264 -26.96 16.33 30.12
N ALA A 265 -27.23 15.59 31.20
CA ALA A 265 -27.83 14.26 31.12
C ALA A 265 -29.25 14.28 30.51
N GLU A 266 -29.98 15.37 30.66
CA GLU A 266 -31.31 15.56 30.10
C GLU A 266 -31.23 15.73 28.57
N GLU A 267 -30.29 16.55 28.10
CA GLU A 267 -30.03 16.73 26.69
C GLU A 267 -29.47 15.43 26.04
N GLN A 268 -28.64 14.67 26.79
CA GLN A 268 -28.14 13.36 26.34
C GLN A 268 -29.30 12.38 26.12
N ARG A 269 -30.29 12.33 27.02
CA ARG A 269 -31.45 11.45 26.87
C ARG A 269 -32.39 11.88 25.74
N GLU A 270 -32.49 13.19 25.48
CA GLU A 270 -33.39 13.73 24.46
C GLU A 270 -32.79 13.60 23.03
N LYS A 271 -31.49 13.91 22.88
CA LYS A 271 -30.85 14.05 21.56
C LYS A 271 -29.86 12.92 21.23
N GLY A 272 -29.56 12.05 22.17
CA GLY A 272 -28.52 11.08 22.08
C GLY A 272 -27.11 11.68 22.16
N GLY A 273 -26.11 10.84 22.39
CA GLY A 273 -24.69 11.17 22.30
C GLY A 273 -24.16 11.11 20.88
N ARG A 274 -22.85 11.33 20.75
CA ARG A 274 -22.09 11.26 19.49
C ARG A 274 -20.97 10.23 19.63
N PRO A 275 -21.30 8.92 19.51
CA PRO A 275 -20.30 7.87 19.67
C PRO A 275 -19.17 7.98 18.65
N ASP A 276 -19.42 8.44 17.42
CA ASP A 276 -18.42 8.63 16.37
C ASP A 276 -17.32 9.67 16.70
N GLU A 277 -17.59 10.56 17.67
CA GLU A 277 -16.67 11.59 18.16
C GLU A 277 -16.14 11.26 19.57
N CYS A 278 -16.35 10.02 20.07
CA CYS A 278 -16.15 9.68 21.47
C CYS A 278 -14.92 8.76 21.66
N PRO A 279 -13.83 9.22 22.27
CA PRO A 279 -12.65 8.38 22.57
C PRO A 279 -12.99 7.15 23.42
N VAL A 280 -13.97 7.25 24.32
CA VAL A 280 -14.38 6.12 25.15
C VAL A 280 -15.10 5.05 24.31
N TYR A 281 -15.91 5.46 23.32
CA TYR A 281 -16.52 4.50 22.41
C TYR A 281 -15.46 3.84 21.50
N GLU A 282 -14.45 4.59 21.05
CA GLU A 282 -13.33 4.01 20.30
C GLU A 282 -12.60 2.92 21.11
N LEU A 283 -12.44 3.08 22.43
CA LEU A 283 -11.90 2.01 23.28
C LEU A 283 -12.78 0.76 23.27
N TYR A 284 -14.11 0.89 23.31
CA TYR A 284 -15.00 -0.27 23.17
C TYR A 284 -14.81 -0.95 21.82
N ASN A 285 -14.86 -0.17 20.75
CA ASN A 285 -14.84 -0.66 19.38
C ASN A 285 -13.52 -1.34 18.99
N TYR A 286 -12.39 -0.85 19.50
CA TYR A 286 -11.07 -1.35 19.09
C TYR A 286 -10.42 -2.31 20.09
N LEU A 287 -10.86 -2.32 21.34
CA LEU A 287 -10.16 -3.08 22.38
C LEU A 287 -11.10 -3.77 23.37
N LEU A 288 -12.02 -3.03 24.03
CA LEU A 288 -12.72 -3.55 25.20
C LEU A 288 -13.85 -4.53 24.87
N ALA A 289 -14.40 -4.46 23.67
CA ALA A 289 -15.38 -5.44 23.20
C ALA A 289 -14.72 -6.75 22.71
N ALA A 290 -13.40 -6.75 22.48
CA ALA A 290 -12.68 -7.89 21.92
C ALA A 290 -13.37 -8.40 20.65
N ASP A 291 -13.79 -9.66 20.63
CA ASP A 291 -14.48 -10.29 19.48
C ASP A 291 -16.02 -10.17 19.56
N ASP A 292 -16.55 -9.38 20.50
CA ASP A 292 -18.01 -9.16 20.68
C ASP A 292 -18.49 -7.89 19.96
N ASP A 293 -18.64 -7.97 18.64
CA ASP A 293 -19.17 -6.88 17.83
C ASP A 293 -20.59 -6.47 18.22
N GLU A 294 -21.40 -7.40 18.77
CA GLU A 294 -22.75 -7.10 19.24
C GLU A 294 -22.71 -6.21 20.49
N PHE A 295 -21.72 -6.41 21.36
CA PHE A 295 -21.51 -5.55 22.52
C PHE A 295 -21.11 -4.14 22.10
N ALA A 296 -20.14 -3.99 21.19
CA ALA A 296 -19.72 -2.68 20.67
C ALA A 296 -20.89 -1.96 19.98
N THR A 297 -21.67 -2.67 19.16
CA THR A 297 -22.85 -2.13 18.48
C THR A 297 -23.91 -1.68 19.49
N ARG A 298 -24.20 -2.46 20.51
CA ARG A 298 -25.15 -2.10 21.58
C ARG A 298 -24.70 -0.83 22.32
N VAL A 299 -23.41 -0.71 22.66
CA VAL A 299 -22.87 0.51 23.29
C VAL A 299 -23.09 1.74 22.40
N TYR A 300 -22.90 1.58 21.09
CA TYR A 300 -23.14 2.62 20.09
C TYR A 300 -24.62 3.06 20.07
N GLU A 301 -25.53 2.09 19.91
CA GLU A 301 -26.94 2.34 19.76
C GLU A 301 -27.54 2.97 21.03
N GLU A 302 -27.19 2.45 22.20
CA GLU A 302 -27.64 3.01 23.49
C GLU A 302 -27.12 4.45 23.70
N CYS A 303 -25.87 4.74 23.27
CA CYS A 303 -25.33 6.09 23.35
C CYS A 303 -26.05 7.03 22.36
N ALA A 304 -26.17 6.63 21.08
CA ALA A 304 -26.83 7.41 20.05
C ALA A 304 -28.33 7.62 20.34
N GLY A 305 -28.99 6.63 20.96
CA GLY A 305 -30.39 6.70 21.39
C GLY A 305 -30.62 7.47 22.70
N GLY A 306 -29.57 7.87 23.42
CA GLY A 306 -29.68 8.60 24.69
C GLY A 306 -29.98 7.72 25.91
N GLU A 307 -29.95 6.40 25.74
CA GLU A 307 -30.21 5.44 26.83
C GLU A 307 -28.99 5.32 27.75
N ARG A 308 -27.79 5.48 27.20
CA ARG A 308 -26.51 5.39 27.91
C ARG A 308 -25.95 6.76 28.27
N LEU A 309 -25.74 6.99 29.56
CA LEU A 309 -25.11 8.21 30.05
C LEU A 309 -23.57 8.06 30.07
N CYS A 310 -22.84 9.15 29.80
CA CYS A 310 -21.38 9.14 29.77
C CYS A 310 -20.73 8.70 31.09
N GLY A 311 -21.34 8.99 32.23
CA GLY A 311 -20.87 8.55 33.56
C GLY A 311 -20.83 7.04 33.71
N ASP A 312 -21.94 6.38 33.36
CA ASP A 312 -22.09 4.92 33.42
C ASP A 312 -21.22 4.22 32.34
N CYS A 313 -21.16 4.83 31.15
CA CYS A 313 -20.33 4.36 30.05
C CYS A 313 -18.85 4.35 30.44
N LYS A 314 -18.32 5.46 30.97
CA LYS A 314 -16.95 5.56 31.47
C LYS A 314 -16.63 4.60 32.60
N GLU A 315 -17.58 4.41 33.55
CA GLU A 315 -17.39 3.48 34.66
C GLU A 315 -17.19 2.06 34.15
N GLN A 316 -18.01 1.64 33.20
CA GLN A 316 -17.91 0.32 32.58
C GLN A 316 -16.60 0.19 31.79
N ALA A 317 -16.29 1.18 30.93
CA ALA A 317 -15.04 1.16 30.13
C ALA A 317 -13.79 1.16 31.04
N ALA A 318 -13.78 1.94 32.10
CA ALA A 318 -12.68 2.01 33.06
C ALA A 318 -12.47 0.68 33.80
N THR A 319 -13.57 -0.01 34.15
CA THR A 319 -13.52 -1.32 34.77
C THR A 319 -12.94 -2.35 33.82
N LEU A 320 -13.43 -2.40 32.59
CA LEU A 320 -12.90 -3.32 31.55
C LEU A 320 -11.43 -3.02 31.24
N MET A 321 -11.03 -1.76 31.17
CA MET A 321 -9.63 -1.38 30.95
C MET A 321 -8.73 -1.84 32.10
N LYS A 322 -9.19 -1.70 33.32
CA LYS A 322 -8.45 -2.18 34.50
C LYS A 322 -8.25 -3.69 34.47
N GLU A 323 -9.29 -4.43 34.10
CA GLU A 323 -9.25 -5.89 33.96
C GLU A 323 -8.30 -6.29 32.83
N PHE A 324 -8.39 -5.63 31.69
CA PHE A 324 -7.50 -5.84 30.54
C PHE A 324 -6.02 -5.63 30.89
N LEU A 325 -5.68 -4.53 31.55
CA LEU A 325 -4.29 -4.25 31.94
C LEU A 325 -3.78 -5.28 32.96
N ALA A 326 -4.60 -5.69 33.93
CA ALA A 326 -4.22 -6.69 34.91
C ALA A 326 -3.92 -8.03 34.25
N GLU A 327 -4.82 -8.50 33.36
CA GLU A 327 -4.63 -9.74 32.60
C GLU A 327 -3.41 -9.68 31.67
N HIS A 328 -3.21 -8.53 31.00
CA HIS A 328 -2.06 -8.34 30.12
C HIS A 328 -0.73 -8.43 30.90
N GLN A 329 -0.64 -7.80 32.06
CA GLN A 329 0.57 -7.81 32.90
C GLN A 329 0.86 -9.20 33.47
N GLU A 330 -0.18 -9.95 33.87
CA GLU A 330 -0.02 -11.33 34.30
C GLU A 330 0.53 -12.21 33.17
N LYS A 331 -0.05 -12.12 31.96
CA LYS A 331 0.46 -12.84 30.78
C LYS A 331 1.89 -12.44 30.39
N ARG A 332 2.23 -11.18 30.57
CA ARG A 332 3.58 -10.70 30.33
C ARG A 332 4.59 -11.32 31.30
N GLU A 333 4.26 -11.38 32.59
CA GLU A 333 5.12 -12.05 33.58
C GLU A 333 5.29 -13.54 33.30
N GLU A 334 4.24 -14.21 32.82
CA GLU A 334 4.32 -15.61 32.39
C GLU A 334 5.24 -15.77 31.18
N ALA A 335 5.11 -14.87 30.19
CA ALA A 335 5.96 -14.89 29.00
C ALA A 335 7.43 -14.64 29.34
N GLU A 336 7.74 -13.72 30.26
CA GLU A 336 9.10 -13.48 30.74
C GLU A 336 9.73 -14.72 31.37
N LYS A 337 8.96 -15.49 32.16
CA LYS A 337 9.43 -16.76 32.74
C LYS A 337 9.69 -17.82 31.66
N LEU A 338 8.80 -17.92 30.68
CA LEU A 338 8.95 -18.86 29.55
C LEU A 338 10.19 -18.52 28.71
N LEU A 339 10.43 -17.25 28.44
CA LEU A 339 11.63 -16.79 27.71
C LEU A 339 12.92 -17.12 28.45
N ALA A 340 12.92 -16.96 29.77
CA ALA A 340 14.06 -17.33 30.60
C ALA A 340 14.31 -18.86 30.60
N GLU A 341 13.26 -19.69 30.57
CA GLU A 341 13.38 -21.15 30.46
C GLU A 341 13.93 -21.60 29.09
N LEU A 342 13.66 -20.83 28.02
CA LEU A 342 14.11 -21.11 26.66
C LEU A 342 15.54 -20.59 26.40
N ASP A 343 16.20 -19.99 27.38
CA ASP A 343 17.52 -19.35 27.26
C ASP A 343 17.56 -18.26 26.14
N ILE A 344 16.40 -17.66 25.89
CA ILE A 344 16.25 -16.54 24.97
C ILE A 344 16.49 -15.28 25.80
N ASP A 345 17.73 -14.78 25.78
CA ASP A 345 18.06 -13.47 26.31
C ASP A 345 17.53 -12.40 25.36
N LEU A 346 16.31 -11.97 25.60
CA LEU A 346 15.87 -10.69 25.07
C LEU A 346 16.57 -9.64 25.93
N ASP A 347 17.69 -9.13 25.48
CA ASP A 347 18.36 -7.98 26.07
C ASP A 347 17.43 -6.75 25.92
N VAL A 348 16.37 -6.75 26.73
CA VAL A 348 15.37 -5.68 26.86
C VAL A 348 15.85 -4.69 27.93
N ASP A 349 17.15 -4.72 28.23
CA ASP A 349 17.74 -3.62 28.96
C ASP A 349 17.63 -2.37 28.08
N GLY A 350 16.62 -1.56 28.39
CA GLY A 350 16.35 -0.26 27.75
C GLY A 350 17.45 0.77 27.93
N SER A 351 18.66 0.35 28.22
CA SER A 351 19.86 1.14 28.04
C SER A 351 20.18 1.26 26.55
N ARG A 352 19.29 1.87 25.78
CA ARG A 352 19.76 2.60 24.62
C ARG A 352 20.89 3.47 25.14
N ARG A 353 22.11 3.19 24.69
CA ARG A 353 23.20 4.15 24.84
C ARG A 353 22.62 5.48 24.39
N GLY A 354 22.41 6.40 25.35
CA GLY A 354 21.67 7.61 25.12
C GLY A 354 22.16 8.26 23.85
N ILE A 355 21.22 8.56 22.97
CA ILE A 355 21.47 9.54 21.93
C ILE A 355 21.78 10.81 22.71
N PRO A 356 22.95 11.44 22.54
CA PRO A 356 23.26 12.67 23.24
C PRO A 356 22.26 13.73 22.77
N GLY A 357 21.28 14.09 23.58
CA GLY A 357 20.26 15.06 23.21
C GLY A 357 19.05 15.16 24.15
N ASP A 358 18.79 14.20 25.03
CA ASP A 358 17.63 14.25 25.92
C ASP A 358 17.98 14.73 27.34
N GLU A 359 18.90 15.71 27.46
CA GLU A 359 19.04 16.55 28.65
C GLU A 359 18.78 18.02 28.26
N GLU A 360 17.46 18.42 28.31
CA GLU A 360 16.99 19.70 28.91
C GLU A 360 15.48 19.79 28.85
#